data_0e416b2d4c0f2c60be9fb48db90c563c
#
_entry.id   0e416b2d4c0f2c60be9fb48db90c563c
#
_cell.length_a   1.000
_cell.length_b   1.000
_cell.length_c   1.000
_cell.angle_alpha   90.00
_cell.angle_beta   90.00
_cell.angle_gamma   90.00
#
_symmetry.space_group_name_H-M   'P 1'
#
loop_
_entity.id
_entity.type
_entity.pdbx_description
1 polymer ?
#
loop_
_entity_poly.entity_id
_entity_poly.type
_entity_poly.pdbx_seq_one_letter_code
_entity_poly.pdbx_strand_id
1 'polypeptide(L)'
;MALPIDFITRTRALLGEEFDRLEAALSADVPVSIRINPMKGTPAPKAGAPVAWCESGFYLPERLSFTFDPLFHAGAYYVQEASSMFLEQAIKAYVKEPVRCLDLCAAPGGKSTHLASLLPDGSLLVSNEVIRSRSYVLAENIAKWGRPDTIVINNDPEEIGEALPHLFDVIVTDVPCSGEGMFRKDTDSTGEWSVDNVRLCASRGRRIIHDIWNALKPGGILIYSTCTYNTEEDEENIHYIIEELGAEALPIPTQEEWQITGALRFEHPVYRFFPHKTCLLYTSPSPRDYAAS
;
A
#
# COMPACT_ATOMS: atom_id res chain seq x y z
N MET A 1 -2.98 -18.67 -16.18
CA MET A 1 -3.48 -18.71 -14.77
C MET A 1 -4.98 -18.88 -14.82
N ALA A 2 -5.57 -19.77 -13.99
CA ALA A 2 -7.04 -19.90 -13.91
C ALA A 2 -7.55 -19.00 -12.78
N LEU A 3 -8.33 -17.99 -13.14
CA LEU A 3 -9.00 -17.12 -12.17
C LEU A 3 -10.23 -17.82 -11.57
N PRO A 4 -10.57 -17.57 -10.29
CA PRO A 4 -11.80 -18.09 -9.68
C PRO A 4 -13.04 -17.62 -10.45
N ILE A 5 -14.01 -18.51 -10.65
CA ILE A 5 -15.21 -18.20 -11.44
C ILE A 5 -16.04 -17.07 -10.86
N ASP A 6 -16.14 -17.03 -9.52
CA ASP A 6 -16.87 -15.97 -8.82
C ASP A 6 -16.14 -14.62 -8.94
N PHE A 7 -14.79 -14.61 -8.94
CA PHE A 7 -14.02 -13.40 -9.23
C PHE A 7 -14.31 -12.87 -10.64
N ILE A 8 -14.26 -13.75 -11.65
CA ILE A 8 -14.58 -13.38 -13.05
C ILE A 8 -15.97 -12.77 -13.14
N THR A 9 -16.96 -13.44 -12.57
CA THR A 9 -18.36 -13.02 -12.62
C THR A 9 -18.57 -11.65 -11.97
N ARG A 10 -18.03 -11.47 -10.77
CA ARG A 10 -18.18 -10.24 -9.98
C ARG A 10 -17.43 -9.06 -10.60
N THR A 11 -16.16 -9.29 -10.98
CA THR A 11 -15.32 -8.23 -11.53
C THR A 11 -15.78 -7.82 -12.93
N ARG A 12 -16.29 -8.77 -13.74
CA ARG A 12 -16.94 -8.46 -15.01
C ARG A 12 -18.21 -7.64 -14.83
N ALA A 13 -19.01 -7.90 -13.79
CA ALA A 13 -20.16 -7.09 -13.47
C ALA A 13 -19.80 -5.65 -13.07
N LEU A 14 -18.65 -5.45 -12.45
CA LEU A 14 -18.14 -4.13 -12.05
C LEU A 14 -17.52 -3.35 -13.23
N LEU A 15 -16.77 -4.00 -14.10
CA LEU A 15 -15.95 -3.36 -15.13
C LEU A 15 -16.55 -3.42 -16.55
N GLY A 16 -17.59 -4.25 -16.75
CA GLY A 16 -18.18 -4.46 -18.07
C GLY A 16 -17.16 -4.95 -19.11
N GLU A 17 -17.07 -4.28 -20.24
CA GLU A 17 -16.16 -4.62 -21.33
C GLU A 17 -14.67 -4.47 -20.98
N GLU A 18 -14.34 -3.66 -19.97
CA GLU A 18 -12.95 -3.49 -19.52
C GLU A 18 -12.39 -4.75 -18.84
N PHE A 19 -13.26 -5.66 -18.38
CA PHE A 19 -12.82 -6.90 -17.72
C PHE A 19 -11.88 -7.73 -18.60
N ASP A 20 -12.15 -7.86 -19.89
CA ASP A 20 -11.30 -8.68 -20.79
C ASP A 20 -9.88 -8.12 -20.88
N ARG A 21 -9.72 -6.79 -20.80
CA ARG A 21 -8.40 -6.15 -20.74
C ARG A 21 -7.71 -6.41 -19.40
N LEU A 22 -8.48 -6.38 -18.30
CA LEU A 22 -7.95 -6.72 -16.98
C LEU A 22 -7.47 -8.17 -16.94
N GLU A 23 -8.28 -9.13 -17.40
CA GLU A 23 -7.94 -10.55 -17.45
C GLU A 23 -6.65 -10.80 -18.26
N ALA A 24 -6.53 -10.17 -19.43
CA ALA A 24 -5.31 -10.22 -20.23
C ALA A 24 -4.09 -9.65 -19.47
N ALA A 25 -4.26 -8.51 -18.80
CA ALA A 25 -3.21 -7.88 -18.01
C ALA A 25 -2.79 -8.71 -16.78
N LEU A 26 -3.73 -9.41 -16.13
CA LEU A 26 -3.43 -10.33 -15.03
C LEU A 26 -2.61 -11.54 -15.48
N SER A 27 -2.64 -11.90 -16.75
CA SER A 27 -1.89 -13.00 -17.35
C SER A 27 -0.57 -12.60 -17.99
N ALA A 28 -0.28 -11.30 -18.07
CA ALA A 28 0.94 -10.77 -18.68
C ALA A 28 2.10 -10.71 -17.64
N ASP A 29 3.33 -10.50 -18.13
CA ASP A 29 4.51 -10.34 -17.28
C ASP A 29 4.37 -9.16 -16.31
N VAL A 30 4.94 -9.31 -15.11
CA VAL A 30 4.89 -8.33 -14.03
C VAL A 30 6.03 -7.32 -14.21
N PRO A 31 5.80 -6.01 -14.56
CA PRO A 31 6.87 -5.03 -14.49
C PRO A 31 7.40 -4.90 -13.07
N VAL A 32 8.68 -4.61 -12.99
CA VAL A 32 9.38 -4.41 -11.74
C VAL A 32 9.56 -2.93 -11.50
N SER A 33 9.30 -2.47 -10.29
CA SER A 33 9.60 -1.09 -9.89
C SER A 33 10.38 -1.05 -8.59
N ILE A 34 11.19 -0.01 -8.49
CA ILE A 34 11.99 0.29 -7.29
C ILE A 34 11.74 1.74 -6.88
N ARG A 35 11.96 2.02 -5.61
CA ARG A 35 12.01 3.36 -5.07
C ARG A 35 13.40 3.60 -4.48
N ILE A 36 14.13 4.58 -5.03
CA ILE A 36 15.47 4.93 -4.53
C ILE A 36 15.38 5.64 -3.19
N ASN A 37 16.43 5.48 -2.38
CA ASN A 37 16.53 6.16 -1.09
C ASN A 37 17.21 7.52 -1.29
N PRO A 38 16.47 8.65 -1.18
CA PRO A 38 17.05 9.98 -1.42
C PRO A 38 18.10 10.36 -0.37
N MET A 39 17.99 9.80 0.86
CA MET A 39 18.93 10.11 1.94
C MET A 39 20.32 9.51 1.74
N LYS A 40 20.46 8.52 0.81
CA LYS A 40 21.73 7.85 0.52
C LYS A 40 22.41 8.32 -0.76
N GLY A 41 21.85 9.35 -1.41
CA GLY A 41 22.40 9.89 -2.65
C GLY A 41 22.42 8.86 -3.80
N THR A 42 21.52 7.90 -3.77
CA THR A 42 21.43 6.85 -4.80
C THR A 42 21.03 7.47 -6.14
N PRO A 43 21.82 7.27 -7.21
CA PRO A 43 21.43 7.81 -8.51
C PRO A 43 20.25 7.06 -9.11
N ALA A 44 19.48 7.76 -9.97
CA ALA A 44 18.44 7.12 -10.74
C ALA A 44 19.00 5.98 -11.62
N PRO A 45 18.28 4.86 -11.78
CA PRO A 45 18.72 3.76 -12.63
C PRO A 45 18.83 4.21 -14.09
N LYS A 46 19.95 3.93 -14.77
CA LYS A 46 20.25 4.41 -16.12
C LYS A 46 19.20 4.00 -17.17
N ALA A 47 18.59 2.84 -17.02
CA ALA A 47 17.56 2.30 -17.93
C ALA A 47 16.16 2.32 -17.32
N GLY A 48 15.97 2.99 -16.17
CA GLY A 48 14.68 3.06 -15.49
C GLY A 48 13.76 4.13 -16.11
N ALA A 49 12.47 3.81 -16.25
CA ALA A 49 11.43 4.78 -16.56
C ALA A 49 10.85 5.34 -15.26
N PRO A 50 10.64 6.66 -15.11
CA PRO A 50 10.10 7.23 -13.88
C PRO A 50 8.65 6.77 -13.63
N VAL A 51 8.29 6.59 -12.37
CA VAL A 51 6.91 6.43 -11.93
C VAL A 51 6.29 7.82 -11.86
N ALA A 52 5.24 8.07 -12.63
CA ALA A 52 4.71 9.42 -12.85
C ALA A 52 4.22 10.14 -11.56
N TRP A 53 3.82 9.40 -10.54
CA TRP A 53 3.33 9.94 -9.26
C TRP A 53 4.32 9.77 -8.09
N CYS A 54 5.60 9.42 -8.38
CA CYS A 54 6.61 9.26 -7.33
C CYS A 54 7.98 9.69 -7.85
N GLU A 55 8.54 10.75 -7.28
CA GLU A 55 9.82 11.33 -7.73
C GLU A 55 11.01 10.38 -7.59
N SER A 56 10.97 9.51 -6.57
CA SER A 56 12.01 8.52 -6.30
C SER A 56 11.70 7.13 -6.90
N GLY A 57 10.55 6.97 -7.59
CA GLY A 57 10.07 5.72 -8.16
C GLY A 57 10.51 5.50 -9.60
N PHE A 58 10.93 4.28 -9.91
CA PHE A 58 11.36 3.89 -11.27
C PHE A 58 10.89 2.49 -11.63
N TYR A 59 10.36 2.32 -12.84
CA TYR A 59 10.19 1.02 -13.48
C TYR A 59 11.53 0.54 -14.01
N LEU A 60 11.81 -0.75 -13.87
CA LEU A 60 13.00 -1.38 -14.45
C LEU A 60 12.62 -2.18 -15.70
N PRO A 61 13.51 -2.24 -16.72
CA PRO A 61 13.25 -3.00 -17.95
C PRO A 61 13.21 -4.51 -17.72
N GLU A 62 13.84 -5.00 -16.64
CA GLU A 62 13.89 -6.42 -16.28
C GLU A 62 13.97 -6.61 -14.76
N ARG A 63 13.60 -7.79 -14.29
CA ARG A 63 13.75 -8.17 -12.88
C ARG A 63 15.20 -8.53 -12.59
N LEU A 64 15.83 -7.77 -11.71
CA LEU A 64 17.17 -8.04 -11.23
C LEU A 64 17.15 -9.07 -10.09
N SER A 65 18.29 -9.75 -9.90
CA SER A 65 18.52 -10.61 -8.73
C SER A 65 18.89 -9.75 -7.51
N PHE A 66 17.89 -9.07 -6.93
CA PHE A 66 18.07 -8.10 -5.84
C PHE A 66 18.81 -8.68 -4.63
N THR A 67 18.66 -9.98 -4.36
CA THR A 67 19.30 -10.67 -3.24
C THR A 67 20.83 -10.63 -3.31
N PHE A 68 21.39 -10.48 -4.50
CA PHE A 68 22.84 -10.40 -4.72
C PHE A 68 23.34 -8.96 -4.90
N ASP A 69 22.44 -7.97 -4.83
CA ASP A 69 22.82 -6.58 -5.00
C ASP A 69 23.23 -5.95 -3.65
N PRO A 70 24.51 -5.57 -3.45
CA PRO A 70 24.95 -4.89 -2.23
C PRO A 70 24.19 -3.60 -1.93
N LEU A 71 23.73 -2.88 -2.96
CA LEU A 71 22.98 -1.64 -2.81
C LEU A 71 21.59 -1.89 -2.21
N PHE A 72 20.95 -3.02 -2.53
CA PHE A 72 19.71 -3.44 -1.90
C PHE A 72 19.90 -3.66 -0.39
N HIS A 73 20.97 -4.39 -0.02
CA HIS A 73 21.27 -4.65 1.39
C HIS A 73 21.72 -3.40 2.15
N ALA A 74 22.32 -2.44 1.45
CA ALA A 74 22.66 -1.15 2.00
C ALA A 74 21.46 -0.19 2.13
N GLY A 75 20.27 -0.58 1.68
CA GLY A 75 19.05 0.25 1.70
C GLY A 75 19.14 1.45 0.77
N ALA A 76 19.89 1.35 -0.32
CA ALA A 76 19.97 2.38 -1.36
C ALA A 76 18.67 2.49 -2.15
N TYR A 77 17.90 1.43 -2.24
CA TYR A 77 16.56 1.39 -2.84
C TYR A 77 15.69 0.32 -2.17
N TYR A 78 14.39 0.42 -2.40
CA TYR A 78 13.39 -0.57 -2.00
C TYR A 78 12.66 -1.09 -3.25
N VAL A 79 12.47 -2.40 -3.37
CA VAL A 79 11.64 -2.99 -4.42
C VAL A 79 10.19 -2.81 -4.01
N GLN A 80 9.50 -1.90 -4.68
CA GLN A 80 8.15 -1.50 -4.32
C GLN A 80 7.30 -1.38 -5.57
N GLU A 81 6.06 -1.77 -5.44
CA GLU A 81 5.10 -1.60 -6.49
C GLU A 81 4.74 -0.13 -6.71
N ALA A 82 4.63 0.24 -7.98
CA ALA A 82 4.40 1.63 -8.36
C ALA A 82 3.09 2.21 -7.80
N SER A 83 1.98 1.43 -7.75
CA SER A 83 0.72 1.91 -7.17
C SER A 83 0.86 2.29 -5.70
N SER A 84 1.58 1.47 -4.94
CA SER A 84 1.87 1.75 -3.52
C SER A 84 2.65 3.05 -3.32
N MET A 85 3.38 3.51 -4.34
CA MET A 85 4.11 4.78 -4.30
C MET A 85 3.19 6.01 -4.45
N PHE A 86 1.91 5.84 -4.81
CA PHE A 86 0.93 6.92 -4.84
C PHE A 86 0.69 7.56 -3.47
N LEU A 87 1.06 6.89 -2.39
CA LEU A 87 1.13 7.44 -1.05
C LEU A 87 1.85 8.81 -1.01
N GLU A 88 2.86 9.01 -1.88
CA GLU A 88 3.58 10.27 -2.01
C GLU A 88 2.65 11.44 -2.31
N GLN A 89 1.65 11.24 -3.16
CA GLN A 89 0.73 12.30 -3.55
C GLN A 89 -0.18 12.72 -2.38
N ALA A 90 -0.63 11.76 -1.58
CA ALA A 90 -1.41 12.05 -0.37
C ALA A 90 -0.60 12.83 0.65
N ILE A 91 0.63 12.38 0.94
CA ILE A 91 1.52 13.06 1.89
C ILE A 91 1.87 14.47 1.38
N LYS A 92 2.24 14.61 0.10
CA LYS A 92 2.55 15.93 -0.49
C LYS A 92 1.36 16.87 -0.51
N ALA A 93 0.13 16.38 -0.64
CA ALA A 93 -1.05 17.22 -0.62
C ALA A 93 -1.33 17.80 0.78
N TYR A 94 -1.24 16.97 1.81
CA TYR A 94 -1.83 17.28 3.11
C TYR A 94 -0.85 17.39 4.27
N VAL A 95 0.39 16.89 4.15
CA VAL A 95 1.38 16.92 5.25
C VAL A 95 2.47 17.94 4.93
N LYS A 96 2.38 19.12 5.53
CA LYS A 96 3.32 20.24 5.26
C LYS A 96 4.22 20.57 6.45
N GLU A 97 3.81 20.20 7.65
CA GLU A 97 4.49 20.46 8.91
C GLU A 97 4.89 19.14 9.58
N PRO A 98 5.84 19.14 10.52
CA PRO A 98 6.21 17.95 11.27
C PRO A 98 5.00 17.30 11.95
N VAL A 99 4.88 15.99 11.82
CA VAL A 99 3.75 15.20 12.31
C VAL A 99 4.20 13.96 13.08
N ARG A 100 3.31 13.44 13.93
CA ARG A 100 3.38 12.08 14.44
C ARG A 100 2.56 11.19 13.51
N CYS A 101 3.26 10.35 12.77
CA CYS A 101 2.66 9.46 11.77
C CYS A 101 2.73 8.00 12.27
N LEU A 102 1.62 7.28 12.12
CA LEU A 102 1.55 5.84 12.35
C LEU A 102 1.36 5.12 11.01
N ASP A 103 2.22 4.16 10.69
CA ASP A 103 1.97 3.13 9.68
C ASP A 103 1.50 1.88 10.41
N LEU A 104 0.20 1.58 10.34
CA LEU A 104 -0.46 0.62 11.24
C LEU A 104 -0.23 -0.84 10.85
N CYS A 105 -0.18 -1.14 9.55
CA CYS A 105 0.00 -2.48 8.98
C CYS A 105 1.28 -2.51 8.13
N ALA A 106 2.42 -2.21 8.76
CA ALA A 106 3.60 -1.69 8.10
C ALA A 106 4.45 -2.74 7.36
N ALA A 107 4.46 -4.00 7.81
CA ALA A 107 5.36 -4.99 7.24
C ALA A 107 5.03 -5.32 5.76
N PRO A 108 6.04 -5.48 4.93
CA PRO A 108 7.48 -5.58 5.24
C PRO A 108 8.24 -4.23 5.31
N GLY A 109 7.58 -3.06 5.19
CA GLY A 109 8.19 -1.75 5.36
C GLY A 109 8.22 -0.87 4.11
N GLY A 110 7.53 -1.26 3.03
CA GLY A 110 7.48 -0.48 1.79
C GLY A 110 6.88 0.91 1.99
N LYS A 111 5.72 1.01 2.64
CA LYS A 111 5.08 2.29 2.97
C LYS A 111 5.84 3.03 4.06
N SER A 112 6.29 2.35 5.13
CA SER A 112 7.08 2.97 6.19
C SER A 112 8.36 3.62 5.69
N THR A 113 9.16 2.93 4.86
CA THR A 113 10.37 3.50 4.27
C THR A 113 10.07 4.65 3.30
N HIS A 114 8.91 4.64 2.66
CA HIS A 114 8.45 5.75 1.84
C HIS A 114 8.08 6.96 2.70
N LEU A 115 7.26 6.77 3.73
CA LEU A 115 6.94 7.80 4.73
C LEU A 115 8.21 8.40 5.34
N ALA A 116 9.17 7.56 5.71
CA ALA A 116 10.47 7.99 6.23
C ALA A 116 11.22 8.96 5.29
N SER A 117 10.98 8.89 3.97
CA SER A 117 11.56 9.81 3.00
C SER A 117 10.72 11.06 2.72
N LEU A 118 9.41 11.01 3.01
CA LEU A 118 8.45 12.05 2.63
C LEU A 118 8.10 13.00 3.78
N LEU A 119 8.09 12.47 5.02
CA LEU A 119 7.67 13.26 6.17
C LEU A 119 8.67 14.40 6.45
N PRO A 120 8.18 15.60 6.75
CA PRO A 120 9.02 16.75 7.11
C PRO A 120 9.99 16.44 8.26
N ASP A 121 11.13 17.13 8.30
CA ASP A 121 12.08 17.02 9.39
C ASP A 121 11.43 17.40 10.72
N GLY A 122 11.75 16.62 11.77
CA GLY A 122 11.11 16.76 13.08
C GLY A 122 9.83 15.93 13.24
N SER A 123 9.39 15.21 12.20
CA SER A 123 8.30 14.23 12.32
C SER A 123 8.77 12.96 13.03
N LEU A 124 7.85 12.29 13.72
CA LEU A 124 8.05 10.97 14.29
C LEU A 124 7.23 9.96 13.49
N LEU A 125 7.88 8.91 13.00
CA LEU A 125 7.22 7.76 12.36
C LEU A 125 7.17 6.59 13.33
N VAL A 126 5.97 6.07 13.58
CA VAL A 126 5.75 4.79 14.28
C VAL A 126 5.27 3.78 13.26
N SER A 127 5.97 2.65 13.14
CA SER A 127 5.64 1.57 12.22
C SER A 127 5.24 0.34 13.01
N ASN A 128 3.98 -0.08 12.88
CA ASN A 128 3.42 -1.21 13.62
C ASN A 128 3.21 -2.43 12.72
N GLU A 129 3.43 -3.60 13.29
CA GLU A 129 3.05 -4.87 12.68
C GLU A 129 2.62 -5.85 13.76
N VAL A 130 1.37 -6.34 13.68
CA VAL A 130 0.78 -7.24 14.68
C VAL A 130 1.43 -8.62 14.69
N ILE A 131 1.91 -9.11 13.53
CA ILE A 131 2.55 -10.42 13.40
C ILE A 131 4.04 -10.29 13.75
N ARG A 132 4.44 -10.86 14.88
CA ARG A 132 5.80 -10.74 15.43
C ARG A 132 6.91 -11.15 14.46
N SER A 133 6.74 -12.22 13.71
CA SER A 133 7.76 -12.65 12.73
C SER A 133 7.93 -11.62 11.60
N ARG A 134 6.86 -10.95 11.19
CA ARG A 134 6.90 -9.90 10.17
C ARG A 134 7.46 -8.58 10.72
N SER A 135 7.26 -8.30 12.03
CA SER A 135 7.83 -7.08 12.64
C SER A 135 9.37 -7.09 12.64
N TYR A 136 10.01 -8.24 12.69
CA TYR A 136 11.47 -8.33 12.53
C TYR A 136 11.94 -7.92 11.13
N VAL A 137 11.23 -8.36 10.08
CA VAL A 137 11.51 -7.96 8.70
C VAL A 137 11.30 -6.45 8.51
N LEU A 138 10.24 -5.91 9.11
CA LEU A 138 9.99 -4.47 9.14
C LEU A 138 11.14 -3.71 9.79
N ALA A 139 11.56 -4.14 10.98
CA ALA A 139 12.66 -3.51 11.72
C ALA A 139 13.98 -3.53 10.94
N GLU A 140 14.29 -4.64 10.27
CA GLU A 140 15.46 -4.74 9.38
C GLU A 140 15.39 -3.74 8.23
N ASN A 141 14.26 -3.63 7.54
CA ASN A 141 14.10 -2.73 6.41
C ASN A 141 14.12 -1.26 6.85
N ILE A 142 13.55 -0.92 8.00
CA ILE A 142 13.65 0.43 8.58
C ILE A 142 15.11 0.76 8.94
N ALA A 143 15.83 -0.16 9.56
CA ALA A 143 17.24 0.02 9.89
C ALA A 143 18.11 0.22 8.64
N LYS A 144 17.88 -0.57 7.59
CA LYS A 144 18.56 -0.41 6.28
C LYS A 144 18.25 0.95 5.65
N TRP A 145 17.00 1.42 5.77
CA TRP A 145 16.61 2.73 5.22
C TRP A 145 17.33 3.88 5.87
N GLY A 146 17.46 3.87 7.22
CA GLY A 146 18.40 4.70 7.96
C GLY A 146 17.86 6.04 8.44
N ARG A 147 16.53 6.27 8.53
CA ARG A 147 15.96 7.43 9.19
C ARG A 147 15.89 7.21 10.71
N PRO A 148 16.51 8.08 11.54
CA PRO A 148 16.57 7.87 12.99
C PRO A 148 15.23 8.08 13.71
N ASP A 149 14.34 8.93 13.17
CA ASP A 149 13.05 9.30 13.79
C ASP A 149 11.96 8.27 13.48
N THR A 150 12.30 6.97 13.53
CA THR A 150 11.37 5.87 13.26
C THR A 150 11.42 4.84 14.37
N ILE A 151 10.24 4.50 14.90
CA ILE A 151 10.06 3.50 15.95
C ILE A 151 9.29 2.32 15.35
N VAL A 152 9.75 1.09 15.59
CA VAL A 152 9.01 -0.13 15.22
C VAL A 152 8.38 -0.71 16.46
N ILE A 153 7.07 -0.98 16.39
CA ILE A 153 6.30 -1.61 17.47
C ILE A 153 5.58 -2.86 16.97
N ASN A 154 5.16 -3.71 17.91
CA ASN A 154 4.44 -4.95 17.62
C ASN A 154 3.24 -5.06 18.55
N ASN A 155 2.13 -4.42 18.18
CA ASN A 155 0.91 -4.32 18.97
C ASN A 155 -0.33 -4.56 18.14
N ASP A 156 -1.41 -4.96 18.79
CA ASP A 156 -2.74 -4.97 18.19
C ASP A 156 -3.26 -3.53 18.01
N PRO A 157 -4.05 -3.23 16.96
CA PRO A 157 -4.66 -1.90 16.77
C PRO A 157 -5.47 -1.41 17.98
N GLU A 158 -6.21 -2.29 18.66
CA GLU A 158 -6.99 -1.97 19.86
C GLU A 158 -6.07 -1.48 20.99
N GLU A 159 -4.95 -2.17 21.25
CA GLU A 159 -3.97 -1.77 22.27
C GLU A 159 -3.41 -0.37 21.99
N ILE A 160 -3.13 -0.04 20.71
CA ILE A 160 -2.63 1.27 20.33
C ILE A 160 -3.73 2.33 20.53
N GLY A 161 -4.97 2.05 20.09
CA GLY A 161 -6.11 2.95 20.21
C GLY A 161 -6.44 3.31 21.66
N GLU A 162 -6.31 2.35 22.56
CA GLU A 162 -6.54 2.56 24.00
C GLU A 162 -5.37 3.28 24.68
N ALA A 163 -4.13 2.90 24.37
CA ALA A 163 -2.94 3.41 25.06
C ALA A 163 -2.53 4.81 24.59
N LEU A 164 -2.82 5.18 23.35
CA LEU A 164 -2.31 6.40 22.72
C LEU A 164 -3.43 7.27 22.12
N PRO A 165 -4.46 7.65 22.92
CA PRO A 165 -5.58 8.43 22.41
C PRO A 165 -5.12 9.78 21.85
N HIS A 166 -5.60 10.12 20.66
CA HIS A 166 -5.33 11.40 19.99
C HIS A 166 -3.83 11.75 19.84
N LEU A 167 -2.98 10.72 19.67
CA LEU A 167 -1.54 10.93 19.54
C LEU A 167 -1.12 11.27 18.12
N PHE A 168 -1.71 10.63 17.12
CA PHE A 168 -1.24 10.69 15.75
C PHE A 168 -1.96 11.76 14.94
N ASP A 169 -1.18 12.54 14.19
CA ASP A 169 -1.68 13.52 13.22
C ASP A 169 -2.05 12.83 11.90
N VAL A 170 -1.33 11.74 11.58
CA VAL A 170 -1.52 10.94 10.36
C VAL A 170 -1.49 9.46 10.72
N ILE A 171 -2.47 8.70 10.25
CA ILE A 171 -2.45 7.23 10.28
C ILE A 171 -2.52 6.71 8.85
N VAL A 172 -1.56 5.87 8.47
CA VAL A 172 -1.54 5.14 7.20
C VAL A 172 -1.84 3.68 7.51
N THR A 173 -2.73 3.09 6.74
CA THR A 173 -3.05 1.68 6.90
C THR A 173 -3.23 1.00 5.55
N ASP A 174 -2.45 -0.06 5.34
CA ASP A 174 -2.58 -1.00 4.24
C ASP A 174 -3.21 -2.26 4.83
N VAL A 175 -4.54 -2.26 4.90
CA VAL A 175 -5.24 -3.32 5.65
C VAL A 175 -5.09 -4.68 4.97
N PRO A 176 -4.99 -5.77 5.75
CA PRO A 176 -5.05 -7.12 5.21
C PRO A 176 -6.33 -7.33 4.41
N CYS A 177 -6.20 -7.72 3.15
CA CYS A 177 -7.30 -7.84 2.20
C CYS A 177 -7.33 -9.22 1.52
N SER A 178 -8.32 -9.48 0.67
CA SER A 178 -8.49 -10.74 -0.06
C SER A 178 -7.38 -11.01 -1.09
N GLY A 179 -6.54 -10.02 -1.39
CA GLY A 179 -5.33 -10.19 -2.18
C GLY A 179 -5.55 -10.34 -3.69
N GLU A 180 -6.64 -9.84 -4.25
CA GLU A 180 -6.93 -9.89 -5.70
C GLU A 180 -5.78 -9.30 -6.54
N GLY A 181 -5.13 -8.27 -6.04
CA GLY A 181 -3.95 -7.69 -6.65
C GLY A 181 -2.71 -8.60 -6.63
N MET A 182 -2.73 -9.69 -5.88
CA MET A 182 -1.65 -10.67 -5.85
C MET A 182 -1.77 -11.77 -6.89
N PHE A 183 -2.92 -11.94 -7.54
CA PHE A 183 -3.17 -13.02 -8.50
C PHE A 183 -2.10 -13.16 -9.58
N ARG A 184 -1.56 -12.05 -10.01
CA ARG A 184 -0.54 -12.00 -11.05
C ARG A 184 0.83 -12.49 -10.61
N LYS A 185 1.11 -12.47 -9.29
CA LYS A 185 2.40 -12.78 -8.70
C LYS A 185 2.47 -14.15 -8.06
N ASP A 186 1.39 -14.45 -7.39
CA ASP A 186 1.25 -15.62 -6.54
C ASP A 186 0.02 -16.39 -7.03
N THR A 187 0.28 -17.45 -7.78
CA THR A 187 -0.78 -18.31 -8.30
C THR A 187 -1.54 -19.03 -7.19
N ASP A 188 -0.94 -19.19 -6.01
CA ASP A 188 -1.57 -19.81 -4.85
C ASP A 188 -2.66 -18.90 -4.27
N SER A 189 -2.48 -17.56 -4.39
CA SER A 189 -3.47 -16.59 -3.94
C SER A 189 -4.84 -16.74 -4.63
N THR A 190 -4.87 -17.25 -5.86
CA THR A 190 -6.15 -17.54 -6.55
C THR A 190 -6.89 -18.71 -5.93
N GLY A 191 -6.17 -19.68 -5.35
CA GLY A 191 -6.75 -20.84 -4.67
C GLY A 191 -7.30 -20.52 -3.28
N GLU A 192 -6.77 -19.51 -2.63
CA GLU A 192 -7.20 -19.04 -1.31
C GLU A 192 -8.38 -18.04 -1.38
N TRP A 193 -8.60 -17.45 -2.55
CA TRP A 193 -9.64 -16.44 -2.75
C TRP A 193 -11.06 -17.05 -2.78
N SER A 194 -11.99 -16.42 -2.09
CA SER A 194 -13.41 -16.73 -2.14
C SER A 194 -14.25 -15.50 -1.78
N VAL A 195 -15.53 -15.50 -2.13
CA VAL A 195 -16.46 -14.43 -1.75
C VAL A 195 -16.56 -14.30 -0.23
N ASP A 196 -16.51 -15.41 0.50
CA ASP A 196 -16.54 -15.37 1.96
C ASP A 196 -15.24 -14.78 2.54
N ASN A 197 -14.09 -15.04 1.92
CA ASN A 197 -12.83 -14.41 2.30
C ASN A 197 -12.86 -12.89 2.04
N VAL A 198 -13.44 -12.43 0.92
CA VAL A 198 -13.66 -10.99 0.65
C VAL A 198 -14.47 -10.35 1.77
N ARG A 199 -15.61 -10.95 2.16
CA ARG A 199 -16.46 -10.45 3.26
C ARG A 199 -15.73 -10.43 4.60
N LEU A 200 -14.97 -11.48 4.90
CA LEU A 200 -14.16 -11.56 6.11
C LEU A 200 -13.10 -10.46 6.15
N CYS A 201 -12.41 -10.22 5.04
CA CYS A 201 -11.38 -9.19 4.92
C CYS A 201 -12.01 -7.78 5.01
N ALA A 202 -13.15 -7.53 4.37
CA ALA A 202 -13.87 -6.27 4.49
C ALA A 202 -14.24 -5.96 5.96
N SER A 203 -14.82 -6.95 6.66
CA SER A 203 -15.16 -6.81 8.08
C SER A 203 -13.92 -6.61 8.96
N ARG A 204 -12.81 -7.31 8.67
CA ARG A 204 -11.53 -7.14 9.36
C ARG A 204 -10.98 -5.73 9.16
N GLY A 205 -11.03 -5.21 7.93
CA GLY A 205 -10.60 -3.84 7.63
C GLY A 205 -11.37 -2.81 8.46
N ARG A 206 -12.70 -2.93 8.53
CA ARG A 206 -13.55 -2.05 9.37
C ARG A 206 -13.18 -2.13 10.84
N ARG A 207 -12.97 -3.35 11.37
CA ARG A 207 -12.56 -3.53 12.77
C ARG A 207 -11.22 -2.84 13.03
N ILE A 208 -10.21 -3.07 12.20
CA ILE A 208 -8.88 -2.44 12.34
C ILE A 208 -9.01 -0.92 12.41
N ILE A 209 -9.81 -0.31 11.52
CA ILE A 209 -10.02 1.13 11.52
C ILE A 209 -10.78 1.58 12.77
N HIS A 210 -11.82 0.87 13.17
CA HIS A 210 -12.57 1.17 14.39
C HIS A 210 -11.67 1.16 15.63
N ASP A 211 -10.86 0.12 15.77
CA ASP A 211 -9.98 -0.08 16.93
C ASP A 211 -8.90 1.01 17.03
N ILE A 212 -8.35 1.46 15.88
CA ILE A 212 -7.31 2.50 15.86
C ILE A 212 -7.87 3.95 15.88
N TRP A 213 -9.16 4.13 15.64
CA TRP A 213 -9.74 5.46 15.40
C TRP A 213 -9.46 6.46 16.52
N ASN A 214 -9.51 6.01 17.77
CA ASN A 214 -9.26 6.85 18.93
C ASN A 214 -7.81 7.37 19.01
N ALA A 215 -6.85 6.71 18.36
CA ALA A 215 -5.46 7.17 18.31
C ALA A 215 -5.25 8.34 17.34
N LEU A 216 -6.16 8.54 16.38
CA LEU A 216 -6.12 9.67 15.45
C LEU A 216 -6.63 10.93 16.16
N LYS A 217 -5.92 12.05 15.99
CA LYS A 217 -6.37 13.35 16.49
C LYS A 217 -7.64 13.81 15.78
N PRO A 218 -8.52 14.58 16.45
CA PRO A 218 -9.53 15.35 15.74
C PRO A 218 -8.88 16.25 14.67
N GLY A 219 -9.38 16.15 13.42
CA GLY A 219 -8.78 16.82 12.26
C GLY A 219 -7.50 16.17 11.73
N GLY A 220 -7.11 15.01 12.26
CA GLY A 220 -6.02 14.20 11.71
C GLY A 220 -6.41 13.50 10.41
N ILE A 221 -5.44 12.91 9.74
CA ILE A 221 -5.58 12.30 8.41
C ILE A 221 -5.44 10.79 8.51
N LEU A 222 -6.44 10.06 8.00
CA LEU A 222 -6.35 8.63 7.75
C LEU A 222 -6.09 8.39 6.25
N ILE A 223 -5.06 7.62 5.92
CA ILE A 223 -4.80 7.13 4.57
C ILE A 223 -5.07 5.62 4.58
N TYR A 224 -6.16 5.23 3.95
CA TYR A 224 -6.60 3.84 3.83
C TYR A 224 -6.21 3.27 2.48
N SER A 225 -5.66 2.07 2.44
CA SER A 225 -5.33 1.35 1.21
C SER A 225 -5.53 -0.16 1.34
N THR A 226 -5.76 -0.80 0.20
CA THR A 226 -5.86 -2.25 0.03
C THR A 226 -5.14 -2.67 -1.25
N CYS A 227 -4.99 -3.97 -1.48
CA CYS A 227 -4.53 -4.53 -2.75
C CYS A 227 -5.62 -5.39 -3.41
N THR A 228 -6.84 -4.86 -3.51
CA THR A 228 -7.99 -5.56 -4.12
C THR A 228 -8.65 -4.74 -5.22
N TYR A 229 -9.53 -5.39 -6.01
CA TYR A 229 -10.33 -4.75 -7.05
C TYR A 229 -11.82 -4.71 -6.70
N ASN A 230 -12.26 -5.38 -5.63
CA ASN A 230 -13.66 -5.39 -5.21
C ASN A 230 -14.04 -4.11 -4.47
N THR A 231 -15.33 -3.83 -4.42
CA THR A 231 -15.87 -2.63 -3.77
C THR A 231 -16.12 -2.83 -2.27
N GLU A 232 -16.27 -4.07 -1.81
CA GLU A 232 -16.55 -4.37 -0.41
C GLU A 232 -15.40 -3.98 0.52
N GLU A 233 -14.17 -4.24 0.07
CA GLU A 233 -12.97 -3.93 0.84
C GLU A 233 -12.46 -2.50 0.60
N ASP A 234 -12.90 -1.84 -0.48
CA ASP A 234 -12.53 -0.46 -0.84
C ASP A 234 -13.65 0.53 -0.50
N GLU A 235 -14.53 0.83 -1.48
CA GLU A 235 -15.52 1.91 -1.34
C GLU A 235 -16.50 1.70 -0.20
N GLU A 236 -16.91 0.46 0.09
CA GLU A 236 -17.84 0.20 1.20
C GLU A 236 -17.17 0.44 2.56
N ASN A 237 -15.86 0.17 2.66
CA ASN A 237 -15.11 0.48 3.87
C ASN A 237 -14.87 2.00 4.00
N ILE A 238 -14.59 2.71 2.90
CA ILE A 238 -14.52 4.18 2.92
C ILE A 238 -15.87 4.79 3.30
N HIS A 239 -16.96 4.27 2.75
CA HIS A 239 -18.31 4.71 3.11
C HIS A 239 -18.59 4.50 4.60
N TYR A 240 -18.23 3.34 5.17
CA TYR A 240 -18.30 3.09 6.61
C TYR A 240 -17.49 4.12 7.44
N ILE A 241 -16.28 4.44 7.02
CA ILE A 241 -15.43 5.42 7.71
C ILE A 241 -16.08 6.82 7.71
N ILE A 242 -16.74 7.19 6.63
CA ILE A 242 -17.41 8.48 6.50
C ILE A 242 -18.69 8.50 7.35
N GLU A 243 -19.59 7.52 7.19
CA GLU A 243 -20.91 7.53 7.81
C GLU A 243 -20.87 7.19 9.32
N GLU A 244 -20.06 6.22 9.71
CA GLU A 244 -20.05 5.72 11.08
C GLU A 244 -18.98 6.36 11.97
N LEU A 245 -17.85 6.79 11.39
CA LEU A 245 -16.76 7.40 12.16
C LEU A 245 -16.67 8.92 11.96
N GLY A 246 -17.51 9.49 11.10
CA GLY A 246 -17.64 10.94 10.90
C GLY A 246 -16.44 11.56 10.17
N ALA A 247 -15.77 10.81 9.29
CA ALA A 247 -14.70 11.34 8.47
C ALA A 247 -15.21 12.12 7.26
N GLU A 248 -14.35 12.97 6.72
CA GLU A 248 -14.54 13.62 5.43
C GLU A 248 -13.49 13.08 4.44
N ALA A 249 -13.94 12.66 3.23
CA ALA A 249 -13.04 12.18 2.21
C ALA A 249 -12.36 13.35 1.48
N LEU A 250 -11.03 13.36 1.50
CA LEU A 250 -10.21 14.42 0.91
C LEU A 250 -9.68 14.01 -0.47
N PRO A 251 -9.85 14.84 -1.53
CA PRO A 251 -9.39 14.51 -2.87
C PRO A 251 -7.87 14.71 -2.98
N ILE A 252 -7.20 13.73 -3.59
CA ILE A 252 -5.78 13.84 -3.95
C ILE A 252 -5.70 14.31 -5.40
N PRO A 253 -4.92 15.36 -5.72
CA PRO A 253 -4.71 15.80 -7.09
C PRO A 253 -4.11 14.70 -7.97
N THR A 254 -4.71 14.45 -9.12
CA THR A 254 -4.24 13.48 -10.13
C THR A 254 -4.10 14.15 -11.50
N GLN A 255 -3.35 13.52 -12.39
CA GLN A 255 -3.23 13.91 -13.79
C GLN A 255 -3.91 12.85 -14.65
N GLU A 256 -4.57 13.26 -15.72
CA GLU A 256 -5.32 12.37 -16.61
C GLU A 256 -4.42 11.30 -17.24
N GLU A 257 -3.18 11.66 -17.53
CA GLU A 257 -2.16 10.78 -18.12
C GLU A 257 -1.80 9.60 -17.20
N TRP A 258 -2.06 9.69 -15.91
CA TRP A 258 -1.83 8.60 -14.98
C TRP A 258 -2.86 7.48 -15.13
N GLN A 259 -3.98 7.74 -15.79
CA GLN A 259 -5.06 6.78 -16.04
C GLN A 259 -5.59 6.07 -14.79
N ILE A 260 -5.52 6.76 -13.65
CA ILE A 260 -6.06 6.27 -12.38
C ILE A 260 -7.59 6.27 -12.47
N THR A 261 -8.21 5.15 -12.13
CA THR A 261 -9.67 5.04 -12.16
C THR A 261 -10.25 5.55 -10.84
N GLY A 262 -11.33 6.31 -10.89
CA GLY A 262 -12.09 6.72 -9.73
C GLY A 262 -12.90 5.60 -9.07
N ALA A 263 -13.78 5.96 -8.14
CA ALA A 263 -14.68 5.02 -7.47
C ALA A 263 -15.61 4.30 -8.45
N LEU A 264 -15.84 3.02 -8.22
CA LEU A 264 -16.83 2.20 -8.94
C LEU A 264 -18.18 2.17 -8.21
N ARG A 265 -18.20 2.60 -6.96
CA ARG A 265 -19.38 2.67 -6.11
C ARG A 265 -19.26 3.88 -5.19
N PHE A 266 -20.36 4.56 -4.94
CA PHE A 266 -20.42 5.85 -4.22
C PHE A 266 -19.64 6.98 -4.94
N GLU A 267 -19.83 8.21 -4.52
CA GLU A 267 -19.17 9.39 -5.12
C GLU A 267 -18.00 9.91 -4.25
N HIS A 268 -17.33 9.00 -3.52
CA HIS A 268 -16.17 9.38 -2.72
C HIS A 268 -14.89 9.38 -3.56
N PRO A 269 -13.91 10.25 -3.28
CA PRO A 269 -12.62 10.21 -3.96
C PRO A 269 -11.84 8.95 -3.60
N VAL A 270 -11.83 7.99 -4.52
CA VAL A 270 -11.08 6.74 -4.46
C VAL A 270 -10.18 6.64 -5.68
N TYR A 271 -9.02 6.01 -5.51
CA TYR A 271 -7.96 5.93 -6.53
C TYR A 271 -7.65 4.46 -6.79
N ARG A 272 -8.10 3.96 -7.93
CA ARG A 272 -7.96 2.57 -8.33
C ARG A 272 -6.92 2.41 -9.43
N PHE A 273 -6.03 1.49 -9.20
CA PHE A 273 -4.91 1.19 -10.08
C PHE A 273 -5.14 -0.16 -10.75
N PHE A 274 -5.74 -0.17 -11.91
CA PHE A 274 -5.95 -1.38 -12.69
C PHE A 274 -4.76 -1.68 -13.60
N PRO A 275 -4.24 -2.93 -13.63
CA PRO A 275 -3.07 -3.30 -14.44
C PRO A 275 -3.19 -3.00 -15.93
N HIS A 276 -4.40 -2.99 -16.47
CA HIS A 276 -4.64 -2.70 -17.90
C HIS A 276 -4.67 -1.21 -18.23
N LYS A 277 -4.68 -0.32 -17.24
CA LYS A 277 -4.70 1.14 -17.42
C LYS A 277 -3.40 1.80 -17.01
N THR A 278 -2.91 1.49 -15.83
CA THR A 278 -1.83 2.22 -15.19
C THR A 278 -0.50 1.52 -15.34
N CYS A 279 -0.16 0.79 -16.31
CA CYS A 279 1.13 0.07 -16.46
C CYS A 279 1.60 -0.61 -15.16
N LEU A 280 0.63 -1.03 -14.34
CA LEU A 280 0.84 -1.38 -12.96
C LEU A 280 1.01 -2.84 -12.75
N LEU A 281 1.90 -3.10 -11.89
CA LEU A 281 2.25 -4.45 -11.55
C LEU A 281 2.76 -4.56 -10.16
N TYR A 282 2.01 -5.28 -9.40
CA TYR A 282 2.30 -5.59 -8.03
C TYR A 282 3.62 -6.34 -7.89
N THR A 283 4.64 -5.73 -7.31
CA THR A 283 5.79 -6.42 -6.76
C THR A 283 6.12 -5.84 -5.40
N SER A 284 5.37 -6.24 -4.38
CA SER A 284 5.93 -6.24 -3.04
C SER A 284 6.64 -7.57 -2.85
N PRO A 285 7.91 -7.65 -2.48
CA PRO A 285 8.50 -8.92 -2.09
C PRO A 285 7.72 -9.44 -0.89
N SER A 286 7.05 -10.58 -1.08
CA SER A 286 6.48 -11.32 0.03
C SER A 286 7.61 -11.78 0.94
N PRO A 287 7.45 -11.81 2.27
CA PRO A 287 8.38 -12.48 3.16
C PRO A 287 8.67 -13.93 2.76
N ARG A 288 7.78 -14.58 1.99
CA ARG A 288 7.99 -15.92 1.41
C ARG A 288 9.13 -15.95 0.39
N ASP A 289 9.41 -14.85 -0.31
CA ASP A 289 10.52 -14.77 -1.28
C ASP A 289 11.88 -14.75 -0.59
N TYR A 290 11.94 -14.49 0.71
CA TYR A 290 13.16 -14.48 1.52
C TYR A 290 13.35 -15.74 2.38
N ALA A 291 12.31 -16.54 2.55
CA ALA A 291 12.37 -17.76 3.37
C ALA A 291 12.81 -19.01 2.58
N ALA A 292 13.04 -18.89 1.28
CA ALA A 292 13.43 -19.99 0.38
C ALA A 292 14.89 -19.92 -0.09
N SER A 293 15.75 -19.17 0.62
CA SER A 293 17.20 -19.16 0.35
C SER A 293 18.01 -19.55 1.57
#